data_2bfdc5cb629f5785aa31e595dbc1e770
#
_entry.id   2bfdc5cb629f5785aa31e595dbc1e770
#
_cell.length_a   1.000
_cell.length_b   1.000
_cell.length_c   1.000
_cell.angle_alpha   90.00
_cell.angle_beta   90.00
_cell.angle_gamma   90.00
#
_symmetry.space_group_name_H-M   'P 1'
#
loop_
_entity.id
_entity.type
_entity.pdbx_description
1 polymer ?
#
loop_
_entity_poly.entity_id
_entity_poly.type
_entity_poly.pdbx_seq_one_letter_code
_entity_poly.pdbx_strand_id
1 'polypeptide(L)'
;MDKKNKIIIISLLSALLIALCVLVVEMKSTEKKAYQGLTEIEEDQNMEVENDDNSQYIDMSLEKDIEAHFQENGIDHEKVAYCIKDLEHNIKYSMNEKDEFIAASIYKLPLAMLYYDKVNEGEYTLDSTFTYSGYMHEDAGVISSDYGIGSQVPLSDLLNDLIIYSDNDAGHILYENLGGWKEYKEAMTKYTDSISENYYTMDNVTTANTMNDVVTYLYDHKEDYKGLIKNMEKAEPGEYLDRDTQLSMPQKYGMYDYALNSVGFVECNTSYSIVVLTSLGDKGADVMANINRIAYEHFK
;
A
#
# COMPACT_ATOMS: atom_id res chain seq x y z
N MET A 1 -3.40 -13.54 54.91
CA MET A 1 -2.23 -12.67 54.73
C MET A 1 -2.20 -11.70 55.92
N ASP A 2 -1.15 -11.71 56.68
CA ASP A 2 -1.00 -10.91 57.89
C ASP A 2 -0.99 -9.41 57.55
N LYS A 3 -1.52 -8.58 58.49
CA LYS A 3 -1.65 -7.13 58.32
C LYS A 3 -0.30 -6.45 57.99
N LYS A 4 0.78 -7.02 58.49
CA LYS A 4 2.14 -6.58 58.24
C LYS A 4 2.59 -6.81 56.77
N ASN A 5 2.24 -7.93 56.17
CA ASN A 5 2.54 -8.25 54.79
C ASN A 5 1.73 -7.39 53.80
N LYS A 6 0.46 -7.00 54.14
CA LYS A 6 -0.30 -6.08 53.33
C LYS A 6 0.32 -4.69 53.26
N ILE A 7 0.84 -4.18 54.41
CA ILE A 7 1.50 -2.86 54.45
C ILE A 7 2.78 -2.86 53.60
N ILE A 8 3.58 -3.94 53.67
CA ILE A 8 4.80 -4.06 52.89
C ILE A 8 4.49 -4.07 51.39
N ILE A 9 3.46 -4.81 50.97
CA ILE A 9 3.07 -4.90 49.53
C ILE A 9 2.57 -3.53 49.05
N ILE A 10 1.78 -2.82 49.83
CA ILE A 10 1.26 -1.48 49.46
C ILE A 10 2.44 -0.48 49.36
N SER A 11 3.40 -0.54 50.24
CA SER A 11 4.56 0.34 50.18
C SER A 11 5.49 0.04 48.98
N LEU A 12 5.65 -1.22 48.59
CA LEU A 12 6.39 -1.62 47.39
C LEU A 12 5.68 -1.20 46.09
N LEU A 13 4.35 -1.34 46.03
CA LEU A 13 3.56 -0.90 44.89
C LEU A 13 3.59 0.62 44.72
N SER A 14 3.52 1.38 45.82
CA SER A 14 3.59 2.86 45.76
C SER A 14 5.01 3.33 45.33
N ALA A 15 6.07 2.65 45.79
CA ALA A 15 7.43 2.95 45.34
C ALA A 15 7.65 2.66 43.85
N LEU A 16 7.08 1.55 43.36
CA LEU A 16 7.10 1.19 41.94
C LEU A 16 6.36 2.19 41.07
N LEU A 17 5.19 2.67 41.53
CA LEU A 17 4.40 3.67 40.82
C LEU A 17 5.13 5.03 40.73
N ILE A 18 5.81 5.43 41.80
CA ILE A 18 6.60 6.66 41.81
C ILE A 18 7.80 6.53 40.84
N ALA A 19 8.48 5.38 40.84
CA ALA A 19 9.59 5.13 39.92
C ALA A 19 9.14 5.18 38.47
N LEU A 20 7.94 4.62 38.15
CA LEU A 20 7.35 4.66 36.80
C LEU A 20 7.00 6.09 36.37
N CYS A 21 6.44 6.90 37.28
CA CYS A 21 6.15 8.31 37.02
C CYS A 21 7.41 9.12 36.73
N VAL A 22 8.50 8.87 37.45
CA VAL A 22 9.79 9.55 37.22
C VAL A 22 10.36 9.18 35.85
N LEU A 23 10.31 7.90 35.46
CA LEU A 23 10.73 7.44 34.15
C LEU A 23 9.94 8.10 33.00
N VAL A 24 8.63 8.21 33.13
CA VAL A 24 7.77 8.89 32.12
C VAL A 24 8.10 10.38 32.01
N VAL A 25 8.40 11.05 33.12
CA VAL A 25 8.81 12.46 33.11
C VAL A 25 10.19 12.65 32.48
N GLU A 26 11.14 11.74 32.75
CA GLU A 26 12.46 11.76 32.13
C GLU A 26 12.39 11.50 30.62
N MET A 27 11.56 10.55 30.16
CA MET A 27 11.36 10.29 28.74
C MET A 27 10.78 11.52 28.02
N LYS A 28 9.74 12.15 28.56
CA LYS A 28 9.15 13.40 27.99
C LYS A 28 10.15 14.56 27.99
N SER A 29 11.03 14.64 28.99
CA SER A 29 12.09 15.67 29.04
C SER A 29 13.15 15.44 27.97
N THR A 30 13.47 14.17 27.68
CA THR A 30 14.45 13.78 26.63
C THR A 30 13.88 14.05 25.24
N GLU A 31 12.61 13.72 25.00
CA GLU A 31 11.91 14.06 23.75
C GLU A 31 11.87 15.58 23.52
N LYS A 32 11.54 16.36 24.56
CA LYS A 32 11.49 17.83 24.43
C LYS A 32 12.86 18.45 24.16
N LYS A 33 13.96 17.87 24.70
CA LYS A 33 15.33 18.32 24.39
C LYS A 33 15.77 17.91 23.00
N ALA A 34 15.35 16.74 22.51
CA ALA A 34 15.57 16.31 21.12
C ALA A 34 14.86 17.23 20.12
N TYR A 35 13.62 17.61 20.44
CA TYR A 35 12.84 18.53 19.60
C TYR A 35 13.42 19.96 19.60
N GLN A 36 13.91 20.46 20.74
CA GLN A 36 14.59 21.77 20.79
C GLN A 36 15.95 21.77 20.10
N GLY A 37 16.68 20.65 20.14
CA GLY A 37 17.94 20.52 19.39
C GLY A 37 17.75 20.49 17.87
N LEU A 38 16.60 20.04 17.37
CA LEU A 38 16.26 20.07 15.95
C LEU A 38 15.89 21.50 15.48
N THR A 39 15.18 22.29 16.31
CA THR A 39 14.83 23.67 15.98
C THR A 39 16.03 24.63 16.05
N GLU A 40 17.02 24.38 16.92
CA GLU A 40 18.25 25.18 16.95
C GLU A 40 19.20 24.89 15.78
N ILE A 41 19.08 23.70 15.12
CA ILE A 41 19.86 23.37 13.92
C ILE A 41 19.25 24.06 12.67
N GLU A 42 17.93 24.33 12.66
CA GLU A 42 17.28 25.03 11.54
C GLU A 42 17.57 26.55 11.50
N GLU A 43 17.92 27.19 12.61
CA GLU A 43 18.25 28.64 12.64
C GLU A 43 19.72 28.96 12.30
N ASP A 44 20.64 28.00 12.36
CA ASP A 44 22.09 28.24 12.16
C ASP A 44 22.63 27.85 10.76
N GLN A 45 21.75 27.42 9.82
CA GLN A 45 22.15 27.04 8.45
C GLN A 45 21.94 28.14 7.40
N ASN A 46 22.11 29.43 7.76
CA ASN A 46 22.37 30.49 6.81
C ASN A 46 23.88 30.80 6.70
N MET A 47 24.70 29.78 6.47
CA MET A 47 26.08 29.97 6.03
C MET A 47 26.26 29.42 4.63
N GLU A 48 26.70 30.32 3.73
CA GLU A 48 27.10 30.02 2.36
C GLU A 48 28.02 28.80 2.31
N VAL A 49 27.61 27.75 1.64
CA VAL A 49 28.47 26.62 1.26
C VAL A 49 28.71 26.74 -0.24
N GLU A 50 29.98 26.85 -0.59
CA GLU A 50 30.48 26.79 -1.96
C GLU A 50 29.99 25.57 -2.69
N ASN A 51 29.62 25.77 -3.94
CA ASN A 51 29.13 24.82 -4.91
C ASN A 51 30.01 23.58 -5.01
N ASP A 52 29.46 22.44 -4.66
CA ASP A 52 29.79 21.16 -5.31
C ASP A 52 28.53 20.69 -6.03
N ASP A 53 28.61 20.62 -7.35
CA ASP A 53 27.55 20.57 -8.33
C ASP A 53 27.01 19.14 -8.45
N ASN A 54 26.26 18.63 -7.46
CA ASN A 54 25.42 17.43 -7.57
C ASN A 54 24.44 17.20 -6.38
N SER A 55 23.98 18.22 -5.68
CA SER A 55 22.85 18.04 -4.76
C SER A 55 21.55 18.19 -5.55
N GLN A 56 20.92 17.08 -5.86
CA GLN A 56 19.58 17.02 -6.37
C GLN A 56 18.65 17.71 -5.33
N TYR A 57 18.14 18.90 -5.68
CA TYR A 57 17.21 19.63 -4.81
C TYR A 57 15.92 18.83 -4.71
N ILE A 58 15.68 18.18 -3.58
CA ILE A 58 14.44 17.45 -3.33
C ILE A 58 13.36 18.49 -3.02
N ASP A 59 12.38 18.62 -3.90
CA ASP A 59 11.23 19.46 -3.68
C ASP A 59 10.27 18.79 -2.67
N MET A 60 10.30 19.25 -1.43
CA MET A 60 9.45 18.77 -0.34
C MET A 60 8.04 19.40 -0.35
N SER A 61 7.66 20.13 -1.42
CA SER A 61 6.36 20.81 -1.45
C SER A 61 5.19 19.82 -1.44
N LEU A 62 5.31 18.69 -2.15
CA LEU A 62 4.26 17.67 -2.21
C LEU A 62 3.91 17.10 -0.83
N GLU A 63 4.91 16.72 -0.04
CA GLU A 63 4.67 16.17 1.31
C GLU A 63 4.05 17.23 2.24
N LYS A 64 4.48 18.49 2.12
CA LYS A 64 3.90 19.61 2.90
C LYS A 64 2.44 19.86 2.54
N ASP A 65 2.08 19.77 1.27
CA ASP A 65 0.71 19.99 0.81
C ASP A 65 -0.21 18.84 1.27
N ILE A 66 0.27 17.59 1.23
CA ILE A 66 -0.44 16.43 1.78
C ILE A 66 -0.60 16.56 3.30
N GLU A 67 0.45 16.95 4.01
CA GLU A 67 0.41 17.17 5.46
C GLU A 67 -0.57 18.28 5.85
N ALA A 68 -0.58 19.40 5.12
CA ALA A 68 -1.54 20.49 5.33
C ALA A 68 -2.99 19.99 5.16
N HIS A 69 -3.24 19.18 4.11
CA HIS A 69 -4.55 18.56 3.90
C HIS A 69 -4.96 17.66 5.07
N PHE A 70 -4.04 16.87 5.63
CA PHE A 70 -4.30 15.99 6.77
C PHE A 70 -4.67 16.80 8.01
N GLN A 71 -3.92 17.86 8.30
CA GLN A 71 -4.19 18.75 9.44
C GLN A 71 -5.54 19.46 9.33
N GLU A 72 -5.87 20.00 8.15
CA GLU A 72 -7.13 20.71 7.89
C GLU A 72 -8.36 19.81 8.04
N ASN A 73 -8.23 18.52 7.68
CA ASN A 73 -9.34 17.56 7.69
C ASN A 73 -9.33 16.61 8.90
N GLY A 74 -8.36 16.76 9.82
CA GLY A 74 -8.25 15.92 11.02
C GLY A 74 -8.03 14.45 10.69
N ILE A 75 -7.23 14.16 9.66
CA ILE A 75 -6.90 12.80 9.24
C ILE A 75 -5.89 12.21 10.22
N ASP A 76 -6.20 11.02 10.73
CA ASP A 76 -5.34 10.28 11.64
C ASP A 76 -4.15 9.67 10.86
N HIS A 77 -2.96 10.18 11.10
CA HIS A 77 -1.73 9.76 10.41
C HIS A 77 -1.39 8.28 10.63
N GLU A 78 -1.73 7.71 11.80
CA GLU A 78 -1.46 6.30 12.10
C GLU A 78 -2.32 5.35 11.25
N LYS A 79 -3.37 5.88 10.62
CA LYS A 79 -4.31 5.11 9.80
C LYS A 79 -4.11 5.25 8.31
N VAL A 80 -3.05 5.93 7.89
CA VAL A 80 -2.75 6.17 6.48
C VAL A 80 -1.26 5.92 6.21
N ALA A 81 -0.97 5.18 5.17
CA ALA A 81 0.36 5.14 4.57
C ALA A 81 0.26 5.50 3.09
N TYR A 82 1.23 6.24 2.59
CA TYR A 82 1.34 6.47 1.16
C TYR A 82 2.79 6.38 0.68
N CYS A 83 2.95 6.04 -0.58
CA CYS A 83 4.20 6.13 -1.31
C CYS A 83 3.90 6.61 -2.74
N ILE A 84 4.48 7.74 -3.10
CA ILE A 84 4.40 8.36 -4.42
C ILE A 84 5.82 8.43 -4.96
N LYS A 85 6.05 7.97 -6.18
CA LYS A 85 7.37 7.99 -6.78
C LYS A 85 7.32 8.65 -8.15
N ASP A 86 8.11 9.71 -8.32
CA ASP A 86 8.45 10.25 -9.63
C ASP A 86 9.21 9.18 -10.42
N LEU A 87 8.63 8.74 -11.52
CA LEU A 87 9.16 7.63 -12.33
C LEU A 87 10.23 8.10 -13.33
N GLU A 88 10.40 9.41 -13.51
CA GLU A 88 11.42 9.97 -14.39
C GLU A 88 12.70 10.35 -13.63
N HIS A 89 12.56 10.93 -12.43
CA HIS A 89 13.68 11.41 -11.63
C HIS A 89 14.01 10.48 -10.44
N ASN A 90 13.21 9.42 -10.22
CA ASN A 90 13.37 8.46 -9.12
C ASN A 90 13.31 9.10 -7.72
N ILE A 91 12.53 10.16 -7.55
CA ILE A 91 12.29 10.82 -6.27
C ILE A 91 11.06 10.19 -5.60
N LYS A 92 11.17 9.91 -4.30
CA LYS A 92 10.10 9.28 -3.53
C LYS A 92 9.59 10.21 -2.43
N TYR A 93 8.27 10.34 -2.35
CA TYR A 93 7.51 11.06 -1.34
C TYR A 93 6.67 10.05 -0.57
N SER A 94 6.77 10.00 0.75
CA SER A 94 6.13 8.93 1.48
C SER A 94 5.85 9.28 2.94
N MET A 95 4.88 8.57 3.52
CA MET A 95 4.56 8.59 4.94
C MET A 95 4.16 7.18 5.38
N ASN A 96 4.69 6.71 6.51
CA ASN A 96 4.42 5.38 7.06
C ASN A 96 4.64 4.24 6.04
N GLU A 97 5.52 4.44 5.06
CA GLU A 97 5.65 3.57 3.88
C GLU A 97 6.15 2.16 4.21
N LYS A 98 6.66 1.97 5.43
CA LYS A 98 7.14 0.66 5.94
C LYS A 98 6.17 0.02 6.92
N ASP A 99 5.14 0.74 7.35
CA ASP A 99 4.14 0.23 8.27
C ASP A 99 3.23 -0.77 7.56
N GLU A 100 2.87 -1.84 8.29
CA GLU A 100 2.06 -2.91 7.74
C GLU A 100 0.58 -2.57 7.81
N PHE A 101 -0.09 -2.72 6.69
CA PHE A 101 -1.55 -2.60 6.55
C PHE A 101 -2.13 -3.90 5.99
N ILE A 102 -3.41 -4.15 6.27
CA ILE A 102 -4.15 -5.21 5.58
C ILE A 102 -4.18 -4.86 4.09
N ALA A 103 -3.63 -5.74 3.26
CA ALA A 103 -3.56 -5.48 1.81
C ALA A 103 -4.94 -5.50 1.15
N ALA A 104 -5.88 -6.27 1.70
CA ALA A 104 -7.14 -6.56 1.03
C ALA A 104 -6.89 -7.04 -0.41
N SER A 105 -7.70 -6.65 -1.38
CA SER A 105 -7.60 -7.14 -2.76
C SER A 105 -6.48 -6.54 -3.61
N ILE A 106 -5.63 -5.64 -3.09
CA ILE A 106 -4.50 -5.15 -3.90
C ILE A 106 -3.43 -6.22 -4.16
N TYR A 107 -3.39 -7.32 -3.38
CA TYR A 107 -2.55 -8.49 -3.64
C TYR A 107 -2.81 -9.12 -5.03
N LYS A 108 -3.99 -8.88 -5.59
CA LYS A 108 -4.41 -9.41 -6.89
C LYS A 108 -3.61 -8.79 -8.04
N LEU A 109 -3.02 -7.61 -7.85
CA LEU A 109 -2.19 -6.97 -8.86
C LEU A 109 -0.91 -7.79 -9.14
N PRO A 110 0.00 -8.04 -8.17
CA PRO A 110 1.17 -8.87 -8.42
C PRO A 110 0.80 -10.33 -8.77
N LEU A 111 -0.34 -10.86 -8.30
CA LEU A 111 -0.84 -12.16 -8.73
C LEU A 111 -1.13 -12.18 -10.23
N ALA A 112 -1.81 -11.17 -10.76
CA ALA A 112 -2.05 -11.05 -12.20
C ALA A 112 -0.73 -10.91 -12.97
N MET A 113 0.21 -10.10 -12.49
CA MET A 113 1.53 -9.93 -13.12
C MET A 113 2.26 -11.26 -13.28
N LEU A 114 2.25 -12.14 -12.25
CA LEU A 114 2.86 -13.47 -12.32
C LEU A 114 2.27 -14.32 -13.46
N TYR A 115 0.98 -14.21 -13.72
CA TYR A 115 0.36 -14.96 -14.82
C TYR A 115 0.64 -14.33 -16.19
N TYR A 116 0.72 -13.01 -16.28
CA TYR A 116 1.18 -12.35 -17.51
C TYR A 116 2.63 -12.73 -17.83
N ASP A 117 3.50 -12.83 -16.82
CA ASP A 117 4.87 -13.31 -17.02
C ASP A 117 4.88 -14.74 -17.59
N LYS A 118 4.09 -15.65 -17.01
CA LYS A 118 3.97 -17.02 -17.50
C LYS A 118 3.41 -17.12 -18.93
N VAL A 119 2.53 -16.18 -19.29
CA VAL A 119 2.06 -16.06 -20.70
C VAL A 119 3.18 -15.57 -21.60
N ASN A 120 3.94 -14.55 -21.21
CA ASN A 120 5.06 -14.02 -21.98
C ASN A 120 6.20 -15.03 -22.13
N GLU A 121 6.42 -15.88 -21.12
CA GLU A 121 7.39 -17.00 -21.13
C GLU A 121 6.89 -18.21 -21.95
N GLY A 122 5.61 -18.21 -22.37
CA GLY A 122 5.00 -19.30 -23.15
C GLY A 122 4.60 -20.51 -22.32
N GLU A 123 4.57 -20.42 -20.99
CA GLU A 123 4.09 -21.47 -20.09
C GLU A 123 2.57 -21.63 -20.20
N TYR A 124 1.85 -20.52 -20.30
CA TYR A 124 0.41 -20.44 -20.55
C TYR A 124 0.09 -19.61 -21.78
N THR A 125 -1.16 -19.71 -22.22
CA THR A 125 -1.81 -18.75 -23.13
C THR A 125 -3.03 -18.17 -22.43
N LEU A 126 -3.59 -17.09 -22.92
CA LEU A 126 -4.83 -16.53 -22.38
C LEU A 126 -6.03 -17.48 -22.52
N ASP A 127 -5.95 -18.47 -23.43
CA ASP A 127 -6.95 -19.52 -23.62
C ASP A 127 -6.69 -20.76 -22.73
N SER A 128 -5.57 -20.80 -21.99
CA SER A 128 -5.32 -21.87 -21.00
C SER A 128 -6.42 -21.86 -19.96
N THR A 129 -6.86 -23.05 -19.53
CA THR A 129 -8.02 -23.16 -18.63
C THR A 129 -7.66 -23.72 -17.27
N PHE A 130 -8.39 -23.27 -16.25
CA PHE A 130 -8.27 -23.69 -14.86
C PHE A 130 -9.59 -24.18 -14.34
N THR A 131 -9.58 -25.22 -13.51
CA THR A 131 -10.81 -25.81 -12.99
C THR A 131 -11.40 -24.96 -11.87
N TYR A 132 -12.65 -24.53 -12.01
CA TYR A 132 -13.39 -23.89 -10.92
C TYR A 132 -13.85 -24.96 -9.92
N SER A 133 -13.28 -24.95 -8.72
CA SER A 133 -13.60 -25.93 -7.68
C SER A 133 -14.83 -25.57 -6.84
N GLY A 134 -15.37 -24.39 -7.02
CA GLY A 134 -16.49 -23.87 -6.22
C GLY A 134 -16.07 -23.46 -4.82
N TYR A 135 -14.81 -23.16 -4.65
CA TYR A 135 -14.26 -22.72 -3.37
C TYR A 135 -14.43 -21.22 -3.29
N MET A 136 -14.90 -20.75 -2.19
CA MET A 136 -14.86 -19.41 -1.69
C MET A 136 -15.82 -18.40 -2.13
N HIS A 137 -16.67 -18.25 -1.34
CA HIS A 137 -17.61 -17.21 -1.50
C HIS A 137 -17.70 -16.37 -0.30
N GLU A 138 -17.01 -15.28 -0.27
CA GLU A 138 -17.41 -14.25 0.66
C GLU A 138 -18.62 -13.51 0.09
N ASP A 139 -18.68 -13.30 -1.21
CA ASP A 139 -19.84 -12.78 -1.95
C ASP A 139 -19.85 -13.38 -3.34
N ALA A 140 -21.03 -13.50 -3.96
CA ALA A 140 -21.16 -14.01 -5.30
C ALA A 140 -20.38 -13.14 -6.29
N GLY A 141 -19.26 -13.66 -6.81
CA GLY A 141 -18.44 -13.01 -7.82
C GLY A 141 -18.94 -13.28 -9.23
N VAL A 142 -18.22 -12.74 -10.21
CA VAL A 142 -18.52 -12.94 -11.64
C VAL A 142 -18.25 -14.40 -12.02
N ILE A 143 -17.13 -14.96 -11.57
CA ILE A 143 -16.78 -16.36 -11.85
C ILE A 143 -17.86 -17.32 -11.35
N SER A 144 -18.35 -17.15 -10.12
CA SER A 144 -19.40 -18.02 -9.57
C SER A 144 -20.77 -17.84 -10.25
N SER A 145 -21.00 -16.68 -10.88
CA SER A 145 -22.22 -16.40 -11.65
C SER A 145 -22.18 -17.01 -13.05
N ASP A 146 -21.01 -16.98 -13.70
CA ASP A 146 -20.86 -17.35 -15.11
C ASP A 146 -20.45 -18.81 -15.29
N TYR A 147 -19.81 -19.41 -14.30
CA TYR A 147 -19.27 -20.77 -14.35
C TYR A 147 -19.82 -21.68 -13.26
N GLY A 148 -20.22 -22.89 -13.65
CA GLY A 148 -20.59 -23.94 -12.70
C GLY A 148 -19.35 -24.62 -12.10
N ILE A 149 -19.49 -25.20 -10.90
CA ILE A 149 -18.45 -26.00 -10.26
C ILE A 149 -17.99 -27.13 -11.22
N GLY A 150 -16.69 -27.29 -11.38
CA GLY A 150 -16.06 -28.24 -12.31
C GLY A 150 -15.85 -27.72 -13.73
N SER A 151 -16.33 -26.51 -14.04
CA SER A 151 -16.06 -25.87 -15.33
C SER A 151 -14.58 -25.53 -15.52
N GLN A 152 -14.16 -25.49 -16.77
CA GLN A 152 -12.86 -24.99 -17.20
C GLN A 152 -13.00 -23.50 -17.51
N VAL A 153 -12.33 -22.64 -16.72
CA VAL A 153 -12.39 -21.19 -16.86
C VAL A 153 -11.13 -20.72 -17.60
N PRO A 154 -11.25 -19.98 -18.70
CA PRO A 154 -10.09 -19.42 -19.40
C PRO A 154 -9.30 -18.45 -18.53
N LEU A 155 -7.97 -18.45 -18.69
CA LEU A 155 -7.08 -17.53 -17.99
C LEU A 155 -7.43 -16.06 -18.26
N SER A 156 -7.87 -15.73 -19.50
CA SER A 156 -8.35 -14.41 -19.86
C SER A 156 -9.49 -13.93 -18.95
N ASP A 157 -10.46 -14.79 -18.67
CA ASP A 157 -11.62 -14.44 -17.84
C ASP A 157 -11.22 -14.32 -16.38
N LEU A 158 -10.37 -15.25 -15.88
CA LEU A 158 -9.82 -15.15 -14.53
C LEU A 158 -9.07 -13.83 -14.31
N LEU A 159 -8.20 -13.42 -15.25
CA LEU A 159 -7.43 -12.19 -15.14
C LEU A 159 -8.30 -10.93 -15.26
N ASN A 160 -9.32 -10.95 -16.13
CA ASN A 160 -10.28 -9.86 -16.26
C ASN A 160 -11.05 -9.67 -14.94
N ASP A 161 -11.64 -10.75 -14.43
CA ASP A 161 -12.52 -10.68 -13.26
C ASP A 161 -11.72 -10.41 -11.97
N LEU A 162 -10.52 -10.96 -11.87
CA LEU A 162 -9.57 -10.68 -10.78
C LEU A 162 -9.30 -9.17 -10.61
N ILE A 163 -9.11 -8.47 -11.71
CA ILE A 163 -8.67 -7.06 -11.68
C ILE A 163 -9.86 -6.11 -11.75
N ILE A 164 -10.77 -6.29 -12.70
CA ILE A 164 -11.88 -5.37 -12.94
C ILE A 164 -12.88 -5.42 -11.79
N TYR A 165 -13.34 -6.63 -11.43
CA TYR A 165 -14.37 -6.83 -10.42
C TYR A 165 -13.80 -7.26 -9.05
N SER A 166 -12.48 -7.42 -8.97
CA SER A 166 -11.82 -7.90 -7.75
C SER A 166 -12.34 -9.26 -7.28
N ASP A 167 -12.67 -10.16 -8.23
CA ASP A 167 -13.29 -11.47 -7.98
C ASP A 167 -12.39 -12.34 -7.07
N ASN A 168 -12.98 -12.89 -6.00
CA ASN A 168 -12.25 -13.69 -5.02
C ASN A 168 -12.05 -15.13 -5.48
N ASP A 169 -13.01 -15.70 -6.24
CA ASP A 169 -12.87 -17.04 -6.80
C ASP A 169 -11.74 -17.07 -7.84
N ALA A 170 -11.65 -16.03 -8.70
CA ALA A 170 -10.54 -15.87 -9.64
C ALA A 170 -9.18 -15.80 -8.90
N GLY A 171 -9.11 -15.02 -7.82
CA GLY A 171 -7.90 -14.93 -6.99
C GLY A 171 -7.51 -16.26 -6.39
N HIS A 172 -8.47 -16.99 -5.82
CA HIS A 172 -8.24 -18.29 -5.22
C HIS A 172 -7.77 -19.33 -6.25
N ILE A 173 -8.45 -19.45 -7.39
CA ILE A 173 -8.04 -20.35 -8.47
C ILE A 173 -6.59 -20.10 -8.87
N LEU A 174 -6.22 -18.84 -9.04
CA LEU A 174 -4.90 -18.48 -9.52
C LEU A 174 -3.80 -18.74 -8.48
N TYR A 175 -3.94 -18.30 -7.22
CA TYR A 175 -2.87 -18.56 -6.26
C TYR A 175 -2.77 -20.04 -5.85
N GLU A 176 -3.88 -20.81 -5.83
CA GLU A 176 -3.82 -22.25 -5.61
C GLU A 176 -3.07 -22.98 -6.74
N ASN A 177 -3.24 -22.54 -7.98
CA ASN A 177 -2.48 -23.11 -9.11
C ASN A 177 -0.98 -22.71 -9.11
N LEU A 178 -0.57 -21.72 -8.32
CA LEU A 178 0.85 -21.45 -8.04
C LEU A 178 1.44 -22.35 -6.97
N GLY A 179 0.60 -23.15 -6.27
CA GLY A 179 0.98 -24.01 -5.14
C GLY A 179 0.42 -23.54 -3.80
N GLY A 180 -0.35 -22.46 -3.78
CA GLY A 180 -1.01 -21.91 -2.62
C GLY A 180 -0.54 -20.50 -2.25
N TRP A 181 -1.09 -19.99 -1.16
CA TRP A 181 -0.84 -18.62 -0.69
C TRP A 181 0.63 -18.33 -0.39
N LYS A 182 1.34 -19.31 0.17
CA LYS A 182 2.77 -19.15 0.51
C LYS A 182 3.62 -19.04 -0.75
N GLU A 183 3.41 -19.93 -1.71
CA GLU A 183 4.14 -19.98 -2.97
C GLU A 183 3.86 -18.71 -3.81
N TYR A 184 2.61 -18.20 -3.78
CA TYR A 184 2.30 -16.89 -4.36
C TYR A 184 3.13 -15.77 -3.71
N LYS A 185 3.19 -15.71 -2.36
CA LYS A 185 3.96 -14.69 -1.66
C LYS A 185 5.46 -14.76 -1.96
N GLU A 186 6.01 -15.97 -2.07
CA GLU A 186 7.41 -16.18 -2.47
C GLU A 186 7.63 -15.72 -3.92
N ALA A 187 6.73 -16.06 -4.85
CA ALA A 187 6.86 -15.72 -6.26
C ALA A 187 6.78 -14.20 -6.50
N MET A 188 5.92 -13.47 -5.77
CA MET A 188 5.74 -12.04 -5.98
C MET A 188 6.95 -11.20 -5.52
N THR A 189 7.86 -11.76 -4.71
CA THR A 189 9.07 -11.05 -4.29
C THR A 189 10.01 -10.70 -5.44
N LYS A 190 9.81 -11.27 -6.63
CA LYS A 190 10.55 -10.86 -7.83
C LYS A 190 10.31 -9.40 -8.24
N TYR A 191 9.22 -8.79 -7.77
CA TYR A 191 8.85 -7.41 -8.12
C TYR A 191 9.28 -6.38 -7.07
N THR A 192 9.79 -6.82 -5.92
CA THR A 192 10.15 -5.92 -4.81
C THR A 192 11.20 -6.52 -3.90
N ASP A 193 12.13 -5.69 -3.43
CA ASP A 193 13.06 -6.02 -2.34
C ASP A 193 12.54 -5.49 -0.98
N SER A 194 11.42 -4.78 -0.98
CA SER A 194 10.85 -4.09 0.20
C SER A 194 9.82 -4.97 0.91
N ILE A 195 10.27 -6.08 1.51
CA ILE A 195 9.42 -7.05 2.20
C ILE A 195 9.39 -6.76 3.70
N SER A 196 8.18 -6.65 4.29
CA SER A 196 7.99 -6.47 5.72
C SER A 196 8.21 -7.77 6.51
N GLU A 197 8.41 -7.63 7.84
CA GLU A 197 8.69 -8.78 8.72
C GLU A 197 7.57 -9.82 8.71
N ASN A 198 6.30 -9.39 8.74
CA ASN A 198 5.15 -10.29 8.78
C ASN A 198 4.63 -10.68 7.40
N TYR A 199 5.26 -10.25 6.33
CA TYR A 199 4.80 -10.55 4.98
C TYR A 199 4.61 -12.05 4.72
N TYR A 200 5.51 -12.90 5.23
CA TYR A 200 5.45 -14.35 5.03
C TYR A 200 4.48 -15.10 5.97
N THR A 201 3.76 -14.39 6.84
CA THR A 201 2.69 -15.01 7.64
C THR A 201 1.49 -15.38 6.74
N MET A 202 0.50 -16.07 7.31
CA MET A 202 -0.74 -16.37 6.58
C MET A 202 -1.63 -15.13 6.38
N ASP A 203 -1.34 -14.04 7.09
CA ASP A 203 -2.11 -12.81 6.99
C ASP A 203 -1.86 -12.10 5.66
N ASN A 204 -2.89 -11.46 5.14
CA ASN A 204 -2.81 -10.65 3.93
C ASN A 204 -2.39 -9.22 4.28
N VAL A 205 -1.10 -9.04 4.59
CA VAL A 205 -0.50 -7.73 4.92
C VAL A 205 0.52 -7.28 3.89
N THR A 206 0.69 -5.97 3.76
CA THR A 206 1.65 -5.33 2.87
C THR A 206 2.07 -3.98 3.42
N THR A 207 3.04 -3.33 2.79
CA THR A 207 3.43 -1.95 3.05
C THR A 207 3.27 -1.09 1.80
N ALA A 208 3.17 0.24 1.95
CA ALA A 208 3.09 1.13 0.81
C ALA A 208 4.37 1.05 -0.04
N ASN A 209 5.52 0.83 0.59
CA ASN A 209 6.80 0.66 -0.12
C ASN A 209 6.81 -0.61 -0.99
N THR A 210 6.37 -1.76 -0.43
CA THR A 210 6.25 -3.03 -1.18
C THR A 210 5.40 -2.86 -2.43
N MET A 211 4.22 -2.26 -2.27
CA MET A 211 3.30 -2.09 -3.40
C MET A 211 3.76 -1.02 -4.39
N ASN A 212 4.51 0.00 -3.94
CA ASN A 212 5.09 0.99 -4.84
C ASN A 212 6.18 0.38 -5.74
N ASP A 213 7.00 -0.52 -5.21
CA ASP A 213 7.95 -1.27 -6.02
C ASP A 213 7.24 -2.11 -7.08
N VAL A 214 6.14 -2.80 -6.71
CA VAL A 214 5.31 -3.58 -7.65
C VAL A 214 4.75 -2.69 -8.77
N VAL A 215 4.20 -1.53 -8.43
CA VAL A 215 3.64 -0.59 -9.41
C VAL A 215 4.73 0.01 -10.29
N THR A 216 5.89 0.33 -9.72
CA THR A 216 7.05 0.81 -10.47
C THR A 216 7.53 -0.24 -11.47
N TYR A 217 7.66 -1.50 -11.03
CA TYR A 217 8.02 -2.61 -11.92
C TYR A 217 7.01 -2.77 -13.07
N LEU A 218 5.70 -2.71 -12.76
CA LEU A 218 4.64 -2.75 -13.75
C LEU A 218 4.78 -1.63 -14.80
N TYR A 219 5.04 -0.40 -14.35
CA TYR A 219 5.23 0.76 -15.23
C TYR A 219 6.46 0.61 -16.13
N ASP A 220 7.60 0.21 -15.55
CA ASP A 220 8.86 0.04 -16.26
C ASP A 220 8.77 -1.05 -17.36
N HIS A 221 7.88 -2.04 -17.16
CA HIS A 221 7.64 -3.16 -18.07
C HIS A 221 6.25 -3.12 -18.73
N LYS A 222 5.63 -1.95 -18.83
CA LYS A 222 4.22 -1.79 -19.24
C LYS A 222 3.85 -2.43 -20.59
N GLU A 223 4.82 -2.56 -21.47
CA GLU A 223 4.62 -3.24 -22.77
C GLU A 223 4.25 -4.73 -22.59
N ASP A 224 4.81 -5.40 -21.59
CA ASP A 224 4.55 -6.80 -21.28
C ASP A 224 3.22 -7.02 -20.57
N TYR A 225 2.66 -5.95 -19.99
CA TYR A 225 1.45 -5.98 -19.17
C TYR A 225 0.28 -5.19 -19.76
N LYS A 226 0.28 -4.90 -21.08
CA LYS A 226 -0.79 -4.09 -21.72
C LYS A 226 -2.22 -4.55 -21.42
N GLY A 227 -2.42 -5.87 -21.38
CA GLY A 227 -3.74 -6.45 -21.07
C GLY A 227 -4.15 -6.19 -19.63
N LEU A 228 -3.21 -6.31 -18.70
CA LEU A 228 -3.40 -6.02 -17.27
C LEU A 228 -3.73 -4.53 -17.05
N ILE A 229 -2.93 -3.64 -17.62
CA ILE A 229 -3.10 -2.18 -17.50
C ILE A 229 -4.48 -1.77 -18.02
N LYS A 230 -4.92 -2.30 -19.17
CA LYS A 230 -6.26 -2.07 -19.72
C LYS A 230 -7.39 -2.55 -18.79
N ASN A 231 -7.16 -3.61 -18.02
CA ASN A 231 -8.14 -4.07 -17.03
C ASN A 231 -8.12 -3.17 -15.77
N MET A 232 -6.94 -2.69 -15.35
CA MET A 232 -6.81 -1.73 -14.25
C MET A 232 -7.52 -0.40 -14.54
N GLU A 233 -7.54 0.07 -15.80
CA GLU A 233 -8.28 1.28 -16.22
C GLU A 233 -9.82 1.12 -16.10
N LYS A 234 -10.31 -0.12 -15.99
CA LYS A 234 -11.73 -0.43 -15.84
C LYS A 234 -12.13 -0.76 -14.41
N ALA A 235 -11.17 -0.84 -13.50
CA ALA A 235 -11.40 -1.21 -12.11
C ALA A 235 -11.95 0.00 -11.33
N GLU A 236 -13.29 0.08 -11.20
CA GLU A 236 -14.02 1.13 -10.47
C GLU A 236 -13.55 2.56 -10.81
N PRO A 237 -13.68 2.95 -12.10
CA PRO A 237 -13.25 4.27 -12.55
C PRO A 237 -14.07 5.38 -11.88
N GLY A 238 -13.39 6.39 -11.33
CA GLY A 238 -14.02 7.53 -10.65
C GLY A 238 -14.37 7.28 -9.18
N GLU A 239 -13.94 6.17 -8.57
CA GLU A 239 -14.32 5.83 -7.20
C GLU A 239 -13.17 6.03 -6.17
N TYR A 240 -11.92 5.88 -6.61
CA TYR A 240 -10.78 5.87 -5.69
C TYR A 240 -9.72 6.92 -6.05
N LEU A 241 -8.53 6.50 -6.48
CA LEU A 241 -7.42 7.42 -6.79
C LEU A 241 -7.77 8.43 -7.89
N ASP A 242 -8.51 8.03 -8.90
CA ASP A 242 -8.86 8.85 -10.06
C ASP A 242 -10.08 9.78 -9.84
N ARG A 243 -10.81 9.62 -8.72
CA ARG A 243 -12.10 10.27 -8.48
C ARG A 243 -12.07 11.80 -8.66
N ASP A 244 -11.07 12.46 -8.08
CA ASP A 244 -11.02 13.92 -8.02
C ASP A 244 -10.09 14.55 -9.09
N THR A 245 -9.50 13.72 -9.96
CA THR A 245 -8.57 14.16 -11.00
C THR A 245 -9.17 14.18 -12.41
N GLN A 246 -10.30 13.52 -12.63
CA GLN A 246 -10.90 13.28 -13.96
C GLN A 246 -9.96 12.55 -14.94
N LEU A 247 -8.95 11.86 -14.41
CA LEU A 247 -8.03 11.06 -15.18
C LEU A 247 -8.61 9.65 -15.36
N SER A 248 -8.38 9.06 -16.53
CA SER A 248 -8.44 7.60 -16.65
C SER A 248 -7.07 7.08 -16.28
N MET A 249 -6.93 6.46 -15.13
CA MET A 249 -5.64 5.89 -14.68
C MET A 249 -5.79 4.40 -14.37
N PRO A 250 -4.78 3.59 -14.67
CA PRO A 250 -4.78 2.21 -14.23
C PRO A 250 -4.60 2.15 -12.70
N GLN A 251 -5.59 1.55 -12.04
CA GLN A 251 -5.58 1.35 -10.59
C GLN A 251 -6.08 -0.03 -10.19
N LYS A 252 -5.65 -0.53 -9.02
CA LYS A 252 -6.24 -1.67 -8.34
C LYS A 252 -6.59 -1.27 -6.92
N TYR A 253 -7.86 -1.42 -6.59
CA TYR A 253 -8.36 -1.19 -5.23
C TYR A 253 -8.44 -2.49 -4.41
N GLY A 254 -8.53 -2.34 -3.10
CA GLY A 254 -8.77 -3.42 -2.17
C GLY A 254 -9.54 -2.93 -0.94
N MET A 255 -10.58 -3.66 -0.57
CA MET A 255 -11.42 -3.36 0.58
C MET A 255 -11.61 -4.60 1.42
N TYR A 256 -11.40 -4.47 2.73
CA TYR A 256 -11.69 -5.50 3.72
C TYR A 256 -11.76 -4.88 5.11
N ASP A 257 -12.89 -5.03 5.82
CA ASP A 257 -13.17 -4.42 7.12
C ASP A 257 -12.94 -2.89 7.06
N TYR A 258 -12.01 -2.35 7.84
CA TYR A 258 -11.64 -0.92 7.79
C TYR A 258 -10.55 -0.60 6.77
N ALA A 259 -9.93 -1.60 6.17
CA ALA A 259 -8.92 -1.38 5.14
C ALA A 259 -9.58 -0.96 3.83
N LEU A 260 -9.15 0.16 3.28
CA LEU A 260 -9.47 0.61 1.94
C LEU A 260 -8.20 1.16 1.30
N ASN A 261 -7.75 0.50 0.24
CA ASN A 261 -6.45 0.74 -0.39
C ASN A 261 -6.62 0.94 -1.88
N SER A 262 -5.74 1.70 -2.49
CA SER A 262 -5.61 1.73 -3.95
C SER A 262 -4.16 1.96 -4.37
N VAL A 263 -3.78 1.33 -5.49
CA VAL A 263 -2.44 1.38 -6.07
C VAL A 263 -2.53 1.56 -7.57
N GLY A 264 -1.64 2.35 -8.15
CA GLY A 264 -1.64 2.60 -9.58
C GLY A 264 -0.56 3.57 -10.01
N PHE A 265 -0.64 4.05 -11.23
CA PHE A 265 0.26 5.06 -11.75
C PHE A 265 -0.49 6.07 -12.64
N VAL A 266 0.11 7.25 -12.81
CA VAL A 266 -0.41 8.31 -13.66
C VAL A 266 0.63 8.66 -14.72
N GLU A 267 0.21 8.74 -15.98
CA GLU A 267 1.00 9.28 -17.07
C GLU A 267 0.58 10.74 -17.31
N CYS A 268 1.49 11.66 -17.02
CA CYS A 268 1.32 13.10 -17.21
C CYS A 268 2.67 13.75 -17.57
N ASN A 269 2.88 15.05 -17.32
CA ASN A 269 4.15 15.70 -17.66
C ASN A 269 5.34 15.02 -16.98
N THR A 270 5.21 14.68 -15.70
CA THR A 270 6.12 13.81 -14.98
C THR A 270 5.32 12.61 -14.45
N SER A 271 5.52 11.44 -15.05
CA SER A 271 4.79 10.23 -14.67
C SER A 271 5.13 9.79 -13.25
N TYR A 272 4.16 9.31 -12.50
CA TYR A 272 4.38 8.86 -11.14
C TYR A 272 3.57 7.59 -10.78
N SER A 273 4.15 6.77 -9.91
CA SER A 273 3.42 5.70 -9.22
C SER A 273 2.82 6.22 -7.92
N ILE A 274 1.69 5.68 -7.52
CA ILE A 274 1.01 6.05 -6.29
C ILE A 274 0.41 4.83 -5.59
N VAL A 275 0.65 4.74 -4.31
CA VAL A 275 0.08 3.76 -3.38
C VAL A 275 -0.50 4.51 -2.21
N VAL A 276 -1.75 4.24 -1.87
CA VAL A 276 -2.38 4.73 -0.64
C VAL A 276 -3.04 3.57 0.08
N LEU A 277 -2.61 3.32 1.31
CA LEU A 277 -3.15 2.31 2.21
C LEU A 277 -3.84 3.01 3.37
N THR A 278 -5.06 2.57 3.70
CA THR A 278 -5.80 3.17 4.83
C THR A 278 -6.50 2.13 5.70
N SER A 279 -6.71 2.47 6.96
CA SER A 279 -7.60 1.78 7.90
C SER A 279 -8.72 2.71 8.39
N LEU A 280 -9.29 3.50 7.46
CA LEU A 280 -10.29 4.53 7.72
C LEU A 280 -11.71 4.12 7.29
N GLY A 281 -11.90 2.90 6.78
CA GLY A 281 -13.16 2.48 6.16
C GLY A 281 -13.51 3.36 4.97
N ASP A 282 -14.79 3.67 4.78
CA ASP A 282 -15.29 4.46 3.64
C ASP A 282 -14.62 5.83 3.50
N LYS A 283 -14.12 6.41 4.59
CA LYS A 283 -13.38 7.69 4.54
C LYS A 283 -12.03 7.56 3.79
N GLY A 284 -11.52 6.35 3.66
CA GLY A 284 -10.29 6.10 2.90
C GLY A 284 -10.40 6.54 1.45
N ALA A 285 -11.58 6.46 0.82
CA ALA A 285 -11.80 6.90 -0.56
C ALA A 285 -11.56 8.41 -0.72
N ASP A 286 -12.05 9.22 0.22
CA ASP A 286 -11.82 10.67 0.22
C ASP A 286 -10.33 11.01 0.38
N VAL A 287 -9.65 10.30 1.29
CA VAL A 287 -8.23 10.52 1.57
C VAL A 287 -7.38 10.19 0.35
N MET A 288 -7.58 9.01 -0.26
CA MET A 288 -6.74 8.61 -1.42
C MET A 288 -7.00 9.48 -2.66
N ALA A 289 -8.25 9.88 -2.91
CA ALA A 289 -8.59 10.78 -4.01
C ALA A 289 -7.91 12.15 -3.85
N ASN A 290 -7.92 12.72 -2.63
CA ASN A 290 -7.25 13.98 -2.35
C ASN A 290 -5.74 13.89 -2.41
N ILE A 291 -5.12 12.81 -1.91
CA ILE A 291 -3.67 12.59 -2.04
C ILE A 291 -3.29 12.55 -3.52
N ASN A 292 -4.03 11.80 -4.35
CA ASN A 292 -3.75 11.74 -5.79
C ASN A 292 -4.01 13.08 -6.48
N ARG A 293 -5.04 13.82 -6.11
CA ARG A 293 -5.28 15.18 -6.67
C ARG A 293 -4.13 16.11 -6.37
N ILE A 294 -3.61 16.11 -5.14
CA ILE A 294 -2.45 16.95 -4.76
C ILE A 294 -1.20 16.51 -5.55
N ALA A 295 -0.95 15.20 -5.66
CA ALA A 295 0.15 14.67 -6.46
C ALA A 295 0.02 15.05 -7.93
N TYR A 296 -1.17 14.92 -8.51
CA TYR A 296 -1.40 15.29 -9.91
C TYR A 296 -1.15 16.78 -10.15
N GLU A 297 -1.60 17.67 -9.25
CA GLU A 297 -1.33 19.11 -9.35
C GLU A 297 0.17 19.44 -9.31
N HIS A 298 0.94 18.63 -8.58
CA HIS A 298 2.40 18.77 -8.47
C HIS A 298 3.13 18.29 -9.74
N PHE A 299 2.67 17.20 -10.37
CA PHE A 299 3.37 16.55 -11.49
C PHE A 299 2.87 16.90 -12.89
N LYS A 300 1.70 17.59 -13.02
CA LYS A 300 1.10 17.96 -14.32
C LYS A 300 1.82 19.08 -15.04
#